data_3e5bd6a835a622647ac14acc712d63bc
#
_entry.id   3e5bd6a835a622647ac14acc712d63bc
#
_cell.length_a   1.000
_cell.length_b   1.000
_cell.length_c   1.000
_cell.angle_alpha   90.00
_cell.angle_beta   90.00
_cell.angle_gamma   90.00
#
_symmetry.space_group_name_H-M   'P 1'
#
loop_
_entity.id
_entity.type
_entity.pdbx_description
1 polymer ?
#
loop_
_entity_poly.entity_id
_entity_poly.type
_entity_poly.pdbx_seq_one_letter_code
_entity_poly.pdbx_strand_id
1 'polypeptide(L)'
;MGNVTELRVALTVEDFDGAVAFYRDALGLEQIADWSSATGRVVVLEAGRATLELFDHAQAESVDAIEAGRRVSGPVRFALRVTDSADMAERLVVAGAERVAPPVTTPWGDRNARVQAPDGMQLTLFTPG
;
A
#
# COMPACT_ATOMS: atom_id res chain seq x y z
N MET A 1 19.91 -8.34 1.39
CA MET A 1 19.26 -9.49 2.01
C MET A 1 18.39 -9.04 3.15
N GLY A 2 17.15 -9.52 3.22
CA GLY A 2 16.27 -9.31 4.35
C GLY A 2 15.94 -7.86 4.67
N ASN A 3 15.99 -6.96 3.69
CA ASN A 3 15.72 -5.54 3.90
C ASN A 3 14.22 -5.24 4.01
N VAL A 4 13.37 -6.21 3.69
CA VAL A 4 11.92 -6.07 3.82
C VAL A 4 11.52 -6.55 5.21
N THR A 5 10.89 -5.67 5.99
CA THR A 5 10.53 -5.96 7.37
C THR A 5 9.01 -6.05 7.59
N GLU A 6 8.22 -5.64 6.62
CA GLU A 6 6.76 -5.68 6.73
C GLU A 6 6.13 -5.74 5.35
N LEU A 7 5.08 -6.56 5.21
CA LEU A 7 4.23 -6.62 4.03
C LEU A 7 2.85 -6.10 4.39
N ARG A 8 2.35 -5.19 3.57
CA ARG A 8 0.95 -4.74 3.62
C ARG A 8 0.30 -5.04 2.28
N VAL A 9 -0.85 -5.69 2.32
CA VAL A 9 -1.66 -5.95 1.13
C VAL A 9 -2.85 -5.02 1.17
N ALA A 10 -3.00 -4.16 0.19
CA ALA A 10 -4.10 -3.22 0.11
C ALA A 10 -5.11 -3.70 -0.94
N LEU A 11 -6.33 -3.98 -0.50
CA LEU A 11 -7.45 -4.35 -1.36
C LEU A 11 -8.37 -3.14 -1.52
N THR A 12 -8.63 -2.74 -2.75
CA THR A 12 -9.62 -1.72 -3.06
C THR A 12 -10.94 -2.43 -3.36
N VAL A 13 -11.97 -2.11 -2.59
CA VAL A 13 -13.25 -2.83 -2.62
C VAL A 13 -14.40 -1.89 -2.92
N GLU A 14 -15.43 -2.41 -3.61
CA GLU A 14 -16.65 -1.67 -3.95
C GLU A 14 -17.52 -1.43 -2.72
N ASP A 15 -17.78 -2.50 -1.97
CA ASP A 15 -18.60 -2.48 -0.76
C ASP A 15 -17.69 -2.54 0.45
N PHE A 16 -17.30 -1.39 0.96
CA PHE A 16 -16.34 -1.28 2.05
C PHE A 16 -16.89 -1.96 3.32
N ASP A 17 -18.10 -1.64 3.72
CA ASP A 17 -18.68 -2.21 4.93
C ASP A 17 -18.86 -3.72 4.82
N GLY A 18 -19.27 -4.21 3.64
CA GLY A 18 -19.36 -5.64 3.38
C GLY A 18 -18.01 -6.34 3.43
N ALA A 19 -16.95 -5.71 2.91
CA ALA A 19 -15.60 -6.26 2.98
C ALA A 19 -15.10 -6.32 4.42
N VAL A 20 -15.34 -5.29 5.21
CA VAL A 20 -14.97 -5.28 6.64
C VAL A 20 -15.71 -6.39 7.39
N ALA A 21 -17.01 -6.55 7.13
CA ALA A 21 -17.79 -7.63 7.74
C ALA A 21 -17.25 -9.01 7.36
N PHE A 22 -16.81 -9.18 6.13
CA PHE A 22 -16.25 -10.44 5.66
C PHE A 22 -14.88 -10.74 6.28
N TYR A 23 -13.94 -9.83 6.15
CA TYR A 23 -12.55 -10.08 6.57
C TYR A 23 -12.36 -9.95 8.08
N ARG A 24 -12.95 -8.95 8.71
CA ARG A 24 -12.82 -8.72 10.15
C ARG A 24 -13.76 -9.61 10.95
N ASP A 25 -15.05 -9.60 10.61
CA ASP A 25 -16.07 -10.23 11.48
C ASP A 25 -16.21 -11.72 11.17
N ALA A 26 -16.33 -12.11 9.90
CA ALA A 26 -16.52 -13.51 9.53
C ALA A 26 -15.20 -14.29 9.53
N LEU A 27 -14.15 -13.76 8.89
CA LEU A 27 -12.84 -14.42 8.86
C LEU A 27 -12.08 -14.29 10.18
N GLY A 28 -12.34 -13.24 10.93
CA GLY A 28 -11.77 -13.06 12.27
C GLY A 28 -10.45 -12.32 12.32
N LEU A 29 -10.11 -11.52 11.31
CA LEU A 29 -8.90 -10.71 11.35
C LEU A 29 -9.11 -9.52 12.30
N GLU A 30 -8.18 -9.32 13.23
CA GLU A 30 -8.26 -8.23 14.19
C GLU A 30 -8.00 -6.88 13.53
N GLN A 31 -8.89 -5.92 13.76
CA GLN A 31 -8.65 -4.55 13.32
C GLN A 31 -7.66 -3.88 14.26
N ILE A 32 -6.53 -3.45 13.72
CA ILE A 32 -5.46 -2.80 14.49
C ILE A 32 -5.39 -1.29 14.26
N ALA A 33 -6.05 -0.78 13.22
CA ALA A 33 -6.10 0.65 12.97
C ALA A 33 -7.29 1.02 12.07
N ASP A 34 -7.71 2.27 12.18
CA ASP A 34 -8.64 2.92 11.24
C ASP A 34 -8.02 4.26 10.86
N TRP A 35 -7.61 4.38 9.60
CA TRP A 35 -6.98 5.58 9.08
C TRP A 35 -7.90 6.36 8.13
N SER A 36 -9.20 6.12 8.24
CA SER A 36 -10.20 6.82 7.42
C SER A 36 -10.16 8.33 7.65
N SER A 37 -10.41 9.07 6.60
CA SER A 37 -10.41 10.54 6.62
C SER A 37 -11.41 11.07 5.60
N ALA A 38 -11.42 12.37 5.40
CA ALA A 38 -12.24 13.00 4.36
C ALA A 38 -11.86 12.55 2.94
N THR A 39 -10.65 12.00 2.75
CA THR A 39 -10.17 11.54 1.44
C THR A 39 -10.53 10.08 1.14
N GLY A 40 -11.04 9.33 2.10
CA GLY A 40 -11.45 7.97 1.88
C GLY A 40 -11.39 7.11 3.14
N ARG A 41 -11.84 5.88 3.01
CA ARG A 41 -11.93 4.93 4.11
C ARG A 41 -10.83 3.87 4.00
N VAL A 42 -10.16 3.61 5.12
CA VAL A 42 -9.17 2.55 5.22
C VAL A 42 -9.16 1.98 6.63
N VAL A 43 -9.27 0.68 6.74
CA VAL A 43 -9.00 -0.05 7.99
C VAL A 43 -7.83 -0.98 7.76
N VAL A 44 -7.09 -1.26 8.82
CA VAL A 44 -5.93 -2.15 8.79
C VAL A 44 -6.23 -3.35 9.67
N LEU A 45 -6.15 -4.52 9.04
CA LEU A 45 -6.43 -5.79 9.70
C LEU A 45 -5.13 -6.58 9.83
N GLU A 46 -4.90 -7.17 10.98
CA GLU A 46 -3.74 -8.02 11.19
C GLU A 46 -3.95 -9.39 10.57
N ALA A 47 -3.00 -9.83 9.76
CA ALA A 47 -3.05 -11.12 9.08
C ALA A 47 -1.77 -11.92 9.37
N GLY A 48 -1.50 -12.15 10.66
CA GLY A 48 -0.31 -12.84 11.10
C GLY A 48 0.94 -11.98 10.92
N ARG A 49 1.82 -12.34 10.00
CA ARG A 49 3.07 -11.59 9.74
C ARG A 49 2.90 -10.49 8.70
N ALA A 50 1.68 -10.23 8.26
CA ALA A 50 1.36 -9.19 7.30
C ALA A 50 0.15 -8.41 7.79
N THR A 51 -0.17 -7.31 7.12
CA THR A 51 -1.42 -6.61 7.34
C THR A 51 -2.22 -6.58 6.05
N LEU A 52 -3.54 -6.59 6.18
CA LEU A 52 -4.46 -6.40 5.09
C LEU A 52 -5.10 -5.04 5.28
N GLU A 53 -4.91 -4.15 4.31
CA GLU A 53 -5.56 -2.84 4.30
C GLU A 53 -6.76 -2.90 3.37
N LEU A 54 -7.91 -2.45 3.85
CA LEU A 54 -9.10 -2.34 3.01
C LEU A 54 -9.31 -0.87 2.69
N PHE A 55 -9.34 -0.55 1.40
CA PHE A 55 -9.53 0.81 0.89
C PHE A 55 -10.86 0.89 0.17
N ASP A 56 -11.57 2.02 0.31
CA ASP A 56 -12.58 2.36 -0.69
C ASP A 56 -11.89 2.99 -1.91
N HIS A 57 -12.65 3.25 -2.98
CA HIS A 57 -12.07 3.82 -4.20
C HIS A 57 -11.48 5.22 -3.96
N ALA A 58 -12.13 6.04 -3.12
CA ALA A 58 -11.64 7.37 -2.82
C ALA A 58 -10.27 7.33 -2.14
N GLN A 59 -10.07 6.39 -1.21
CA GLN A 59 -8.78 6.21 -0.55
C GLN A 59 -7.71 5.74 -1.54
N ALA A 60 -8.04 4.78 -2.40
CA ALA A 60 -7.09 4.28 -3.41
C ALA A 60 -6.67 5.41 -4.36
N GLU A 61 -7.62 6.24 -4.78
CA GLU A 61 -7.33 7.39 -5.63
C GLU A 61 -6.46 8.42 -4.94
N SER A 62 -6.74 8.70 -3.66
CA SER A 62 -5.95 9.64 -2.86
C SER A 62 -4.49 9.16 -2.70
N VAL A 63 -4.29 7.90 -2.35
CA VAL A 63 -2.94 7.35 -2.16
C VAL A 63 -2.17 7.33 -3.48
N ASP A 64 -2.81 6.92 -4.57
CA ASP A 64 -2.18 6.92 -5.89
C ASP A 64 -1.82 8.34 -6.34
N ALA A 65 -2.68 9.32 -6.06
CA ALA A 65 -2.36 10.71 -6.39
C ALA A 65 -1.12 11.21 -5.63
N ILE A 66 -0.99 10.84 -4.36
CA ILE A 66 0.16 11.20 -3.52
C ILE A 66 1.44 10.52 -4.02
N GLU A 67 1.38 9.21 -4.29
CA GLU A 67 2.56 8.41 -4.56
C GLU A 67 2.94 8.34 -6.04
N ALA A 68 1.97 8.40 -6.93
CA ALA A 68 2.17 8.20 -8.35
C ALA A 68 1.70 9.36 -9.22
N GLY A 69 1.00 10.33 -8.65
CA GLY A 69 0.47 11.48 -9.38
C GLY A 69 -0.81 11.18 -10.17
N ARG A 70 -1.23 9.92 -10.23
CA ARG A 70 -2.43 9.50 -10.95
C ARG A 70 -2.88 8.13 -10.47
N ARG A 71 -4.12 7.78 -10.77
CA ARG A 71 -4.68 6.47 -10.43
C ARG A 71 -4.04 5.37 -11.31
N VAL A 72 -3.24 4.50 -10.71
CA VAL A 72 -2.52 3.44 -11.42
C VAL A 72 -2.66 2.06 -10.78
N SER A 73 -2.99 1.98 -9.49
CA SER A 73 -3.13 0.69 -8.81
C SER A 73 -4.40 -0.01 -9.25
N GLY A 74 -4.32 -1.32 -9.43
CA GLY A 74 -5.47 -2.17 -9.59
C GLY A 74 -6.16 -2.42 -8.25
N PRO A 75 -7.00 -3.48 -8.15
CA PRO A 75 -7.69 -3.80 -6.90
C PRO A 75 -6.77 -4.28 -5.79
N VAL A 76 -5.55 -4.69 -6.10
CA VAL A 76 -4.56 -5.16 -5.13
C VAL A 76 -3.23 -4.42 -5.35
N ARG A 77 -2.63 -4.00 -4.25
CA ARG A 77 -1.30 -3.38 -4.25
C ARG A 77 -0.54 -3.90 -3.05
N PHE A 78 0.75 -4.17 -3.22
CA PHE A 78 1.63 -4.51 -2.11
C PHE A 78 2.38 -3.27 -1.64
N ALA A 79 2.53 -3.14 -0.33
CA ALA A 79 3.42 -2.17 0.28
C ALA A 79 4.44 -2.90 1.13
N LEU A 80 5.71 -2.62 0.91
CA LEU A 80 6.82 -3.31 1.57
C LEU A 80 7.62 -2.29 2.36
N ARG A 81 7.76 -2.54 3.65
CA ARG A 81 8.59 -1.70 4.52
C ARG A 81 10.05 -2.06 4.31
N VAL A 82 10.86 -1.06 3.99
CA VAL A 82 12.29 -1.21 3.71
C VAL A 82 13.08 -0.12 4.45
N THR A 83 14.38 -0.35 4.59
CA THR A 83 15.26 0.59 5.28
C THR A 83 15.40 1.91 4.53
N ASP A 84 15.51 1.84 3.20
CA ASP A 84 15.67 3.02 2.33
C ASP A 84 14.84 2.79 1.06
N SER A 85 13.67 3.42 1.01
CA SER A 85 12.73 3.21 -0.10
C SER A 85 13.27 3.71 -1.43
N ALA A 86 13.99 4.83 -1.44
CA ALA A 86 14.56 5.36 -2.67
C ALA A 86 15.63 4.43 -3.24
N ASP A 87 16.51 3.92 -2.38
CA ASP A 87 17.56 2.97 -2.80
C ASP A 87 16.95 1.66 -3.30
N MET A 88 15.95 1.14 -2.58
CA MET A 88 15.28 -0.10 -2.99
C MET A 88 14.60 0.07 -4.35
N ALA A 89 13.95 1.21 -4.58
CA ALA A 89 13.32 1.49 -5.87
C ALA A 89 14.35 1.46 -7.01
N GLU A 90 15.53 2.07 -6.82
CA GLU A 90 16.59 2.04 -7.83
C GLU A 90 17.09 0.63 -8.10
N ARG A 91 17.25 -0.18 -7.05
CA ARG A 91 17.66 -1.58 -7.20
C ARG A 91 16.64 -2.38 -7.99
N LEU A 92 15.35 -2.15 -7.75
CA LEU A 92 14.28 -2.84 -8.46
C LEU A 92 14.19 -2.39 -9.92
N VAL A 93 14.43 -1.11 -10.21
CA VAL A 93 14.48 -0.61 -11.58
C VAL A 93 15.62 -1.30 -12.35
N VAL A 94 16.79 -1.44 -11.74
CA VAL A 94 17.91 -2.19 -12.35
C VAL A 94 17.51 -3.64 -12.62
N ALA A 95 16.68 -4.23 -11.75
CA ALA A 95 16.22 -5.61 -11.89
C ALA A 95 15.03 -5.76 -12.86
N GLY A 96 14.55 -4.69 -13.48
CA GLY A 96 13.52 -4.76 -14.51
C GLY A 96 12.17 -4.11 -14.15
N ALA A 97 12.04 -3.52 -12.97
CA ALA A 97 10.83 -2.78 -12.62
C ALA A 97 10.78 -1.43 -13.34
N GLU A 98 9.57 -0.91 -13.50
CA GLU A 98 9.34 0.44 -14.05
C GLU A 98 9.21 1.43 -12.90
N ARG A 99 9.90 2.57 -13.00
CA ARG A 99 9.67 3.66 -12.06
C ARG A 99 8.36 4.35 -12.42
N VAL A 100 7.41 4.35 -11.48
CA VAL A 100 6.10 4.99 -11.70
C VAL A 100 6.18 6.49 -11.41
N ALA A 101 6.88 6.87 -10.35
CA ALA A 101 7.06 8.27 -9.95
C ALA A 101 8.30 8.40 -9.09
N PRO A 102 8.89 9.62 -8.96
CA PRO A 102 9.97 9.85 -8.00
C PRO A 102 9.50 9.60 -6.56
N PRO A 103 10.42 9.26 -5.64
CA PRO A 103 10.06 9.13 -4.23
C PRO A 103 9.44 10.40 -3.66
N VAL A 104 8.45 10.24 -2.77
CA VAL A 104 7.75 11.36 -2.14
C VAL A 104 7.77 11.19 -0.63
N THR A 105 7.70 12.31 0.10
CA THR A 105 7.38 12.30 1.52
C THR A 105 5.88 12.48 1.64
N THR A 106 5.22 11.51 2.25
CA THR A 106 3.76 11.52 2.37
C THR A 106 3.30 12.50 3.45
N PRO A 107 2.01 12.90 3.45
CA PRO A 107 1.48 13.75 4.51
C PRO A 107 1.59 13.14 5.91
N TRP A 108 1.66 11.81 6.02
CA TRP A 108 1.84 11.11 7.31
C TRP A 108 3.30 10.88 7.68
N GLY A 109 4.25 11.41 6.89
CA GLY A 109 5.68 11.45 7.24
C GLY A 109 6.53 10.31 6.71
N ASP A 110 5.96 9.37 5.99
CA ASP A 110 6.73 8.28 5.39
C ASP A 110 7.40 8.71 4.09
N ARG A 111 8.50 8.07 3.76
CA ARG A 111 9.17 8.24 2.48
C ARG A 111 8.78 7.09 1.57
N ASN A 112 7.95 7.34 0.58
CA ASN A 112 7.38 6.31 -0.28
C ASN A 112 7.88 6.41 -1.72
N ALA A 113 8.18 5.25 -2.30
CA ALA A 113 8.52 5.13 -3.72
C ALA A 113 7.56 4.15 -4.37
N ARG A 114 7.12 4.43 -5.59
CA ARG A 114 6.21 3.58 -6.33
C ARG A 114 6.89 3.03 -7.57
N VAL A 115 6.90 1.71 -7.70
CA VAL A 115 7.39 1.03 -8.90
C VAL A 115 6.35 0.01 -9.37
N GLN A 116 6.44 -0.37 -10.65
CA GLN A 116 5.65 -1.44 -11.22
C GLN A 116 6.56 -2.63 -11.50
N ALA A 117 6.24 -3.77 -10.92
CA ALA A 117 6.96 -5.01 -11.16
C ALA A 117 6.79 -5.47 -12.62
N PRO A 118 7.69 -6.34 -13.14
CA PRO A 118 7.56 -6.83 -14.53
C PRO A 118 6.24 -7.52 -14.84
N ASP A 119 5.56 -8.08 -13.83
CA ASP A 119 4.25 -8.73 -13.98
C ASP A 119 3.07 -7.75 -13.89
N GLY A 120 3.33 -6.45 -13.73
CA GLY A 120 2.31 -5.42 -13.65
C GLY A 120 1.86 -5.05 -12.24
N MET A 121 2.33 -5.75 -11.21
CA MET A 121 1.94 -5.46 -9.82
C MET A 121 2.51 -4.11 -9.38
N GLN A 122 1.64 -3.28 -8.83
CA GLN A 122 2.07 -2.02 -8.20
C GLN A 122 2.67 -2.30 -6.83
N LEU A 123 3.86 -1.75 -6.59
CA LEU A 123 4.58 -1.89 -5.33
C LEU A 123 4.84 -0.51 -4.74
N THR A 124 4.43 -0.31 -3.50
CA THR A 124 4.90 0.81 -2.69
C THR A 124 6.04 0.31 -1.82
N LEU A 125 7.16 1.01 -1.87
CA LEU A 125 8.28 0.80 -0.95
C LEU A 125 8.23 1.93 0.04
N PHE A 126 8.12 1.64 1.33
CA PHE A 126 7.97 2.70 2.31
C PHE A 126 9.00 2.60 3.41
N THR A 127 9.48 3.77 3.83
CA THR A 127 10.37 3.92 4.97
C THR A 127 9.69 4.90 5.92
N PRO A 128 9.29 4.47 7.12
CA PRO A 128 8.65 5.36 8.08
C PRO A 128 9.55 6.53 8.48
N GLY A 129 8.94 7.68 8.66
CA GLY A 129 9.65 8.89 9.09
C GLY A 129 9.97 8.91 10.57
#